data_138e321ab9d5b7c49d6fb0c148e13f84
#
_entry.id   138e321ab9d5b7c49d6fb0c148e13f84
#
_cell.length_a   1.000
_cell.length_b   1.000
_cell.length_c   1.000
_cell.angle_alpha   90.00
_cell.angle_beta   90.00
_cell.angle_gamma   90.00
#
_symmetry.space_group_name_H-M   'P 1'
#
loop_
_entity.id
_entity.type
_entity.pdbx_description
1 polymer ?
#
loop_
_entity_poly.entity_id
_entity_poly.type
_entity_poly.pdbx_seq_one_letter_code
_entity_poly.pdbx_strand_id
1 'polypeptide(L)'
;RTSRGLGDVYKRQSKDVVFGGHQIIAEAGVLIAENQRFAAPGSHLVADLDTQWLQHDRSQNTTFAQAPRPTPYRIVKNVGDPTPLGDLLRDHARQPFVPTDEHELDARAAEILQIQATGLARRMQAAHSQAMVIGLSGGLDSTLAFLVAFDALQKLDLAPHQLHAITMPGPGTSSGTHSNAHALATAVQAHLEEIPIDAAVEQHLADLQHGGDFDVCLLYT
;
A
#
# COMPACT_ATOMS: atom_id res chain seq x y z
N ARG A 1 -27.85 33.47 1.38
CA ARG A 1 -27.27 34.71 1.96
C ARG A 1 -25.86 34.81 1.44
N THR A 2 -25.74 35.48 0.32
CA THR A 2 -24.48 35.89 -0.27
C THR A 2 -23.64 36.65 0.75
N SER A 3 -22.50 36.12 1.07
CA SER A 3 -21.24 36.75 1.45
C SER A 3 -21.25 38.23 1.90
N ARG A 4 -21.99 38.57 2.90
CA ARG A 4 -21.78 39.84 3.60
C ARG A 4 -20.43 39.91 4.36
N GLY A 5 -19.81 38.76 4.59
CA GLY A 5 -18.54 38.65 5.29
C GLY A 5 -17.32 39.14 4.50
N LEU A 6 -17.26 38.88 3.22
CA LEU A 6 -16.09 39.21 2.40
C LEU A 6 -15.93 40.73 2.16
N GLY A 7 -17.04 41.47 1.99
CA GLY A 7 -16.98 42.92 1.84
C GLY A 7 -16.57 43.66 3.10
N ASP A 8 -16.92 43.15 4.28
CA ASP A 8 -16.53 43.75 5.56
C ASP A 8 -15.07 43.47 5.92
N VAL A 9 -14.58 42.30 5.64
CA VAL A 9 -13.15 41.94 5.80
C VAL A 9 -12.30 42.84 4.92
N TYR A 10 -12.74 43.10 3.71
CA TYR A 10 -12.03 43.94 2.75
C TYR A 10 -11.95 45.42 3.15
N LYS A 11 -13.02 45.96 3.72
CA LYS A 11 -13.06 47.34 4.20
C LYS A 11 -12.25 47.57 5.49
N ARG A 12 -12.04 46.51 6.27
CA ARG A 12 -11.28 46.56 7.54
C ARG A 12 -9.77 46.40 7.39
N GLN A 13 -9.31 45.89 6.22
CA GLN A 13 -7.88 45.62 6.02
C GLN A 13 -6.98 46.82 5.96
N SER A 14 -7.51 48.01 5.80
CA SER A 14 -6.71 49.19 5.45
C SER A 14 -6.41 50.16 6.59
N LYS A 15 -6.92 49.95 7.82
CA LYS A 15 -6.76 50.91 8.87
C LYS A 15 -5.98 50.41 10.08
N ASP A 16 -6.39 49.32 10.70
CA ASP A 16 -5.80 48.84 11.96
C ASP A 16 -5.24 47.41 11.91
N VAL A 17 -5.68 46.58 10.95
CA VAL A 17 -5.28 45.17 10.81
C VAL A 17 -5.14 44.78 9.35
N VAL A 18 -4.20 43.89 9.09
CA VAL A 18 -4.03 43.26 7.80
C VAL A 18 -4.36 41.76 7.91
N PHE A 19 -5.33 41.32 7.14
CA PHE A 19 -5.74 39.89 7.09
C PHE A 19 -4.99 39.16 6.00
N GLY A 20 -4.51 37.95 6.30
CA GLY A 20 -3.76 37.13 5.35
C GLY A 20 -4.60 36.59 4.19
N GLY A 21 -5.92 36.57 4.32
CA GLY A 21 -6.81 36.04 3.26
C GLY A 21 -6.54 34.60 2.92
N HIS A 22 -6.06 33.80 3.88
CA HIS A 22 -5.70 32.40 3.68
C HIS A 22 -6.95 31.56 3.45
N GLN A 23 -7.00 30.83 2.36
CA GLN A 23 -8.07 29.92 1.97
C GLN A 23 -7.49 28.52 1.90
N ILE A 24 -8.20 27.56 2.48
CA ILE A 24 -7.79 26.16 2.53
C ILE A 24 -9.00 25.30 2.17
N ILE A 25 -8.79 24.33 1.30
CA ILE A 25 -9.75 23.25 1.01
C ILE A 25 -9.11 21.95 1.44
N ALA A 26 -9.76 21.24 2.35
CA ALA A 26 -9.28 19.96 2.84
C ALA A 26 -10.40 18.90 2.73
N GLU A 27 -10.01 17.66 2.49
CA GLU A 27 -10.89 16.51 2.38
C GLU A 27 -10.32 15.37 3.23
N ALA A 28 -11.11 14.86 4.17
CA ALA A 28 -10.71 13.77 5.08
C ALA A 28 -9.34 13.96 5.76
N GLY A 29 -9.02 15.20 6.14
CA GLY A 29 -7.74 15.55 6.78
C GLY A 29 -6.59 15.81 5.82
N VAL A 30 -6.79 15.63 4.52
CA VAL A 30 -5.78 15.90 3.49
C VAL A 30 -6.00 17.30 2.90
N LEU A 31 -4.94 18.08 2.79
CA LEU A 31 -4.96 19.39 2.11
C LEU A 31 -5.08 19.16 0.60
N ILE A 32 -6.20 19.61 0.01
CA ILE A 32 -6.45 19.49 -1.42
C ILE A 32 -5.97 20.70 -2.18
N ALA A 33 -6.26 21.89 -1.63
CA ALA A 33 -5.84 23.15 -2.24
C ALA A 33 -5.65 24.23 -1.19
N GLU A 34 -4.73 25.13 -1.47
CA GLU A 34 -4.37 26.25 -0.61
C GLU A 34 -4.00 27.47 -1.47
N ASN A 35 -4.45 28.65 -1.10
CA ASN A 35 -4.00 29.86 -1.76
C ASN A 35 -2.78 30.48 -1.07
N GLN A 36 -2.05 31.26 -1.81
CA GLN A 36 -1.00 32.10 -1.24
C GLN A 36 -1.62 33.16 -0.32
N ARG A 37 -1.07 33.32 0.89
CA ARG A 37 -1.48 34.37 1.81
C ARG A 37 -1.19 35.76 1.20
N PHE A 38 -2.02 36.73 1.51
CA PHE A 38 -1.95 38.09 0.98
C PHE A 38 -2.14 38.16 -0.55
N ALA A 39 -2.85 37.17 -1.11
CA ALA A 39 -3.22 37.20 -2.52
C ALA A 39 -4.08 38.43 -2.87
N ALA A 40 -4.14 38.73 -4.16
CA ALA A 40 -4.90 39.89 -4.66
C ALA A 40 -6.38 39.82 -4.20
N PRO A 41 -6.99 41.00 -3.99
CA PRO A 41 -8.39 41.08 -3.64
C PRO A 41 -9.29 40.41 -4.67
N GLY A 42 -10.27 39.63 -4.17
CA GLY A 42 -11.19 38.87 -5.04
C GLY A 42 -10.64 37.52 -5.53
N SER A 43 -9.46 37.14 -5.08
CA SER A 43 -8.98 35.75 -5.33
C SER A 43 -9.93 34.72 -4.74
N HIS A 44 -10.14 33.64 -5.46
CA HIS A 44 -10.92 32.49 -5.03
C HIS A 44 -10.12 31.22 -5.28
N LEU A 45 -10.38 30.22 -4.45
CA LEU A 45 -9.79 28.91 -4.53
C LEU A 45 -10.86 27.92 -4.99
N VAL A 46 -10.55 27.08 -5.95
CA VAL A 46 -11.44 26.04 -6.48
C VAL A 46 -10.72 24.71 -6.47
N ALA A 47 -11.41 23.67 -6.07
CA ALA A 47 -10.90 22.29 -6.11
C ALA A 47 -12.04 21.30 -6.28
N ASP A 48 -11.72 20.13 -6.80
CA ASP A 48 -12.63 19.00 -6.88
C ASP A 48 -12.60 18.17 -5.59
N LEU A 49 -13.78 17.83 -5.08
CA LEU A 49 -13.94 16.99 -3.90
C LEU A 49 -14.62 15.69 -4.27
N ASP A 50 -14.10 14.57 -3.79
CA ASP A 50 -14.70 13.24 -3.98
C ASP A 50 -15.76 12.97 -2.91
N THR A 51 -16.98 13.42 -3.20
CA THR A 51 -18.11 13.23 -2.29
C THR A 51 -18.56 11.77 -2.19
N GLN A 52 -18.32 10.94 -3.21
CA GLN A 52 -18.67 9.52 -3.19
C GLN A 52 -17.72 8.76 -2.26
N TRP A 53 -16.44 9.04 -2.35
CA TRP A 53 -15.46 8.47 -1.44
C TRP A 53 -15.75 8.87 0.02
N LEU A 54 -16.04 10.13 0.29
CA LEU A 54 -16.42 10.61 1.63
C LEU A 54 -17.66 9.91 2.16
N GLN A 55 -18.66 9.66 1.29
CA GLN A 55 -19.86 8.93 1.67
C GLN A 55 -19.55 7.47 1.99
N HIS A 56 -18.71 6.83 1.19
CA HIS A 56 -18.25 5.46 1.42
C HIS A 56 -17.50 5.34 2.74
N ASP A 57 -16.50 6.16 2.98
CA ASP A 57 -15.71 6.19 4.22
C ASP A 57 -16.60 6.33 5.46
N ARG A 58 -17.53 7.28 5.43
CA ARG A 58 -18.51 7.49 6.52
C ARG A 58 -19.46 6.31 6.72
N SER A 59 -19.76 5.57 5.66
CA SER A 59 -20.62 4.38 5.76
C SER A 59 -19.90 3.20 6.44
N GLN A 60 -18.59 3.11 6.26
CA GLN A 60 -17.75 2.08 6.90
C GLN A 60 -17.40 2.44 8.35
N ASN A 61 -17.42 3.72 8.69
CA ASN A 61 -17.07 4.19 10.03
C ASN A 61 -18.28 4.12 10.97
N THR A 62 -18.36 3.04 11.75
CA THR A 62 -19.46 2.80 12.70
C THR A 62 -19.56 3.89 13.76
N THR A 63 -18.45 4.46 14.21
CA THR A 63 -18.43 5.56 15.18
C THR A 63 -19.11 6.81 14.61
N PHE A 64 -18.91 7.11 13.33
CA PHE A 64 -19.58 8.21 12.67
C PHE A 64 -21.08 7.97 12.53
N ALA A 65 -21.48 6.75 12.17
CA ALA A 65 -22.89 6.37 12.03
C ALA A 65 -23.64 6.41 13.37
N GLN A 66 -22.96 6.09 14.47
CA GLN A 66 -23.50 6.07 15.83
C GLN A 66 -23.45 7.43 16.52
N ALA A 67 -22.79 8.42 15.93
CA ALA A 67 -22.67 9.74 16.53
C ALA A 67 -24.08 10.36 16.72
N PRO A 68 -24.41 10.86 17.92
CA PRO A 68 -25.69 11.49 18.16
C PRO A 68 -25.88 12.71 17.26
N ARG A 69 -27.05 12.82 16.65
CA ARG A 69 -27.43 13.99 15.85
C ARG A 69 -28.25 14.94 16.72
N PRO A 70 -27.64 15.87 17.44
CA PRO A 70 -28.33 16.66 18.46
C PRO A 70 -29.31 17.69 17.86
N THR A 71 -29.19 18.02 16.58
CA THR A 71 -29.99 19.08 15.96
C THR A 71 -30.53 18.66 14.61
N PRO A 72 -31.84 18.83 14.34
CA PRO A 72 -32.37 18.62 13.01
C PRO A 72 -31.89 19.72 12.06
N TYR A 73 -31.22 19.32 10.98
CA TYR A 73 -30.75 20.25 9.96
C TYR A 73 -31.85 20.50 8.92
N ARG A 74 -31.95 21.76 8.46
CA ARG A 74 -32.73 22.09 7.28
C ARG A 74 -32.01 21.57 6.04
N ILE A 75 -32.60 20.60 5.36
CA ILE A 75 -32.09 20.08 4.12
C ILE A 75 -32.51 20.99 2.97
N VAL A 76 -31.57 21.60 2.29
CA VAL A 76 -31.81 22.34 1.05
C VAL A 76 -31.34 21.44 -0.10
N LYS A 77 -32.29 20.95 -0.89
CA LYS A 77 -31.97 20.18 -2.09
C LYS A 77 -31.53 21.13 -3.19
N ASN A 78 -30.35 20.92 -3.72
CA ASN A 78 -29.91 21.57 -4.94
C ASN A 78 -30.42 20.76 -6.14
N VAL A 79 -31.12 21.41 -7.06
CA VAL A 79 -31.69 20.81 -8.28
C VAL A 79 -30.79 21.23 -9.47
N GLY A 80 -29.50 21.20 -9.31
CA GLY A 80 -28.57 21.39 -10.43
C GLY A 80 -28.47 20.12 -11.26
N ASP A 81 -28.54 20.25 -12.59
CA ASP A 81 -28.19 19.15 -13.47
C ASP A 81 -26.70 18.80 -13.26
N PRO A 82 -26.34 17.51 -13.18
CA PRO A 82 -24.95 17.11 -13.12
C PRO A 82 -24.30 17.46 -14.46
N THR A 83 -23.55 18.54 -14.48
CA THR A 83 -22.73 18.89 -15.63
C THR A 83 -21.55 17.90 -15.67
N PRO A 84 -21.26 17.30 -16.83
CA PRO A 84 -20.05 16.49 -16.95
C PRO A 84 -18.84 17.31 -16.50
N LEU A 85 -18.07 16.76 -15.58
CA LEU A 85 -16.81 17.34 -15.17
C LEU A 85 -15.89 17.36 -16.40
N GLY A 86 -15.24 18.48 -16.66
CA GLY A 86 -14.14 18.58 -17.60
C GLY A 86 -12.89 17.90 -17.04
N ASP A 87 -11.72 18.45 -17.34
CA ASP A 87 -10.48 17.99 -16.72
C ASP A 87 -10.54 18.22 -15.22
N LEU A 88 -10.17 17.20 -14.45
CA LEU A 88 -10.14 17.30 -12.99
C LEU A 88 -9.05 18.27 -12.55
N LEU A 89 -9.38 19.13 -11.59
CA LEU A 89 -8.45 20.02 -10.90
C LEU A 89 -7.69 19.29 -9.78
N ARG A 90 -7.68 17.97 -9.82
CA ARG A 90 -7.10 17.12 -8.80
C ARG A 90 -6.22 16.06 -9.44
N ASP A 91 -4.99 16.00 -8.98
CA ASP A 91 -4.08 14.92 -9.34
C ASP A 91 -4.38 13.68 -8.49
N HIS A 92 -4.49 12.55 -9.14
CA HIS A 92 -4.58 11.25 -8.48
C HIS A 92 -3.23 10.54 -8.56
N ALA A 93 -2.69 10.17 -7.40
CA ALA A 93 -1.48 9.38 -7.36
C ALA A 93 -1.73 8.02 -8.05
N ARG A 94 -0.91 7.69 -9.05
CA ARG A 94 -1.00 6.40 -9.76
C ARG A 94 -0.64 5.23 -8.85
N GLN A 95 0.13 5.48 -7.82
CA GLN A 95 0.57 4.52 -6.82
C GLN A 95 0.28 5.06 -5.42
N PRO A 96 -1.00 5.02 -4.97
CA PRO A 96 -1.41 5.70 -3.74
C PRO A 96 -0.79 5.10 -2.46
N PHE A 97 -0.23 3.89 -2.55
CA PHE A 97 0.39 3.21 -1.41
C PHE A 97 1.91 3.35 -1.37
N VAL A 98 2.50 3.94 -2.40
CA VAL A 98 3.96 4.12 -2.51
C VAL A 98 4.28 5.59 -2.29
N PRO A 99 5.06 5.95 -1.26
CA PRO A 99 5.53 7.31 -1.07
C PRO A 99 6.33 7.79 -2.27
N THR A 100 6.17 9.06 -2.62
CA THR A 100 6.94 9.71 -3.70
C THR A 100 8.30 10.22 -3.22
N ASP A 101 8.44 10.44 -1.93
CA ASP A 101 9.71 10.82 -1.30
C ASP A 101 10.52 9.56 -0.98
N GLU A 102 11.76 9.49 -1.45
CA GLU A 102 12.63 8.32 -1.28
C GLU A 102 12.93 8.02 0.19
N HIS A 103 13.08 9.04 1.01
CA HIS A 103 13.37 8.86 2.44
C HIS A 103 12.15 8.29 3.18
N GLU A 104 10.95 8.74 2.83
CA GLU A 104 9.71 8.18 3.36
C GLU A 104 9.48 6.75 2.85
N LEU A 105 9.83 6.48 1.59
CA LEU A 105 9.75 5.15 0.99
C LEU A 105 10.63 4.15 1.73
N ASP A 106 11.90 4.49 1.96
CA ASP A 106 12.85 3.64 2.68
C ASP A 106 12.43 3.36 4.12
N ALA A 107 11.97 4.40 4.82
CA ALA A 107 11.48 4.27 6.19
C ALA A 107 10.26 3.34 6.26
N ARG A 108 9.32 3.50 5.33
CA ARG A 108 8.11 2.66 5.25
C ARG A 108 8.43 1.23 4.85
N ALA A 109 9.32 1.02 3.90
CA ALA A 109 9.77 -0.32 3.51
C ALA A 109 10.44 -1.05 4.66
N ALA A 110 11.33 -0.37 5.39
CA ALA A 110 11.97 -0.92 6.59
C ALA A 110 10.95 -1.27 7.67
N GLU A 111 9.96 -0.41 7.92
CA GLU A 111 8.90 -0.68 8.90
C GLU A 111 8.05 -1.90 8.51
N ILE A 112 7.68 -2.04 7.24
CA ILE A 112 6.93 -3.19 6.72
C ILE A 112 7.70 -4.49 6.96
N LEU A 113 8.99 -4.53 6.66
CA LEU A 113 9.84 -5.68 6.93
C LEU A 113 9.89 -6.01 8.42
N GLN A 114 10.05 -5.00 9.28
CA GLN A 114 10.07 -5.16 10.73
C GLN A 114 8.74 -5.72 11.27
N ILE A 115 7.61 -5.27 10.75
CA ILE A 115 6.29 -5.78 11.14
C ILE A 115 6.18 -7.27 10.80
N GLN A 116 6.55 -7.66 9.57
CA GLN A 116 6.47 -9.04 9.10
C GLN A 116 7.41 -9.96 9.91
N ALA A 117 8.68 -9.58 10.02
CA ALA A 117 9.68 -10.38 10.73
C ALA A 117 9.37 -10.52 12.22
N THR A 118 8.88 -9.44 12.86
CA THR A 118 8.47 -9.49 14.27
C THR A 118 7.25 -10.38 14.46
N GLY A 119 6.27 -10.29 13.56
CA GLY A 119 5.10 -11.16 13.58
C GLY A 119 5.48 -12.64 13.46
N LEU A 120 6.38 -12.97 12.53
CA LEU A 120 6.87 -14.33 12.32
C LEU A 120 7.69 -14.83 13.53
N ALA A 121 8.60 -14.02 14.06
CA ALA A 121 9.38 -14.35 15.26
C ALA A 121 8.47 -14.67 16.45
N ARG A 122 7.41 -13.89 16.68
CA ARG A 122 6.41 -14.15 17.73
C ARG A 122 5.67 -15.49 17.52
N ARG A 123 5.36 -15.84 16.29
CA ARG A 123 4.73 -17.13 15.96
C ARG A 123 5.67 -18.29 16.23
N MET A 124 6.94 -18.18 15.88
CA MET A 124 7.96 -19.18 16.18
C MET A 124 8.12 -19.40 17.68
N GLN A 125 8.23 -18.31 18.45
CA GLN A 125 8.29 -18.39 19.92
C GLN A 125 7.07 -19.11 20.51
N ALA A 126 5.87 -18.76 20.06
CA ALA A 126 4.63 -19.36 20.54
C ALA A 126 4.52 -20.86 20.17
N ALA A 127 5.07 -21.25 19.02
CA ALA A 127 5.13 -22.64 18.56
C ALA A 127 6.33 -23.42 19.08
N HIS A 128 7.23 -22.78 19.83
CA HIS A 128 8.51 -23.36 20.26
C HIS A 128 9.36 -23.91 19.11
N SER A 129 9.22 -23.29 17.90
CA SER A 129 9.95 -23.70 16.70
C SER A 129 11.37 -23.16 16.75
N GLN A 130 12.34 -24.00 16.34
CA GLN A 130 13.76 -23.64 16.32
C GLN A 130 14.33 -23.61 14.91
N ALA A 131 13.51 -23.89 13.89
CA ALA A 131 13.88 -23.85 12.50
C ALA A 131 12.69 -23.44 11.65
N MET A 132 12.95 -22.95 10.46
CA MET A 132 11.95 -22.64 9.44
C MET A 132 12.28 -23.32 8.13
N VAL A 133 11.24 -23.71 7.40
CA VAL A 133 11.36 -24.24 6.04
C VAL A 133 10.63 -23.31 5.09
N ILE A 134 11.25 -22.98 3.96
CA ILE A 134 10.66 -22.13 2.94
C ILE A 134 10.99 -22.60 1.53
N GLY A 135 9.99 -22.61 0.64
CA GLY A 135 10.21 -22.78 -0.79
C GLY A 135 10.84 -21.52 -1.37
N LEU A 136 12.02 -21.65 -1.97
CA LEU A 136 12.76 -20.54 -2.56
C LEU A 136 12.89 -20.72 -4.07
N SER A 137 11.98 -20.08 -4.83
CA SER A 137 11.98 -20.13 -6.29
C SER A 137 13.00 -19.18 -6.94
N GLY A 138 13.52 -18.19 -6.20
CA GLY A 138 14.34 -17.11 -6.72
C GLY A 138 13.57 -15.99 -7.41
N GLY A 139 12.22 -16.04 -7.39
CA GLY A 139 11.34 -14.93 -7.76
C GLY A 139 11.20 -13.92 -6.63
N LEU A 140 10.61 -12.76 -6.92
CA LEU A 140 10.51 -11.64 -5.99
C LEU A 140 9.78 -12.00 -4.69
N ASP A 141 8.65 -12.67 -4.77
CA ASP A 141 7.82 -12.99 -3.61
C ASP A 141 8.52 -13.95 -2.65
N SER A 142 9.11 -15.03 -3.19
CA SER A 142 9.87 -16.00 -2.37
C SER A 142 11.14 -15.38 -1.78
N THR A 143 11.78 -14.47 -2.49
CA THR A 143 12.93 -13.70 -2.01
C THR A 143 12.53 -12.82 -0.83
N LEU A 144 11.43 -12.07 -0.93
CA LEU A 144 10.93 -11.24 0.16
C LEU A 144 10.58 -12.09 1.39
N ALA A 145 9.83 -13.18 1.18
CA ALA A 145 9.46 -14.09 2.27
C ALA A 145 10.69 -14.72 2.96
N PHE A 146 11.71 -15.07 2.17
CA PHE A 146 12.98 -15.59 2.69
C PHE A 146 13.73 -14.57 3.55
N LEU A 147 13.81 -13.31 3.11
CA LEU A 147 14.47 -12.22 3.85
C LEU A 147 13.71 -11.92 5.17
N VAL A 148 12.39 -11.94 5.15
CA VAL A 148 11.56 -11.80 6.35
C VAL A 148 11.81 -12.95 7.33
N ALA A 149 11.92 -14.19 6.81
CA ALA A 149 12.25 -15.36 7.62
C ALA A 149 13.65 -15.27 8.25
N PHE A 150 14.62 -14.83 7.47
CA PHE A 150 15.98 -14.60 7.95
C PHE A 150 16.04 -13.55 9.06
N ASP A 151 15.39 -12.39 8.88
CA ASP A 151 15.33 -11.35 9.91
C ASP A 151 14.58 -11.83 11.18
N ALA A 152 13.55 -12.66 11.02
CA ALA A 152 12.87 -13.28 12.15
C ALA A 152 13.78 -14.22 12.96
N LEU A 153 14.64 -15.01 12.31
CA LEU A 153 15.64 -15.83 13.00
C LEU A 153 16.66 -14.97 13.75
N GLN A 154 17.14 -13.90 13.14
CA GLN A 154 18.07 -12.97 13.78
C GLN A 154 17.45 -12.35 15.05
N LYS A 155 16.18 -11.99 15.01
CA LYS A 155 15.45 -11.47 16.19
C LYS A 155 15.33 -12.49 17.34
N LEU A 156 15.47 -13.76 17.04
CA LEU A 156 15.39 -14.88 18.00
C LEU A 156 16.77 -15.39 18.42
N ASP A 157 17.86 -14.77 17.95
CA ASP A 157 19.24 -15.22 18.14
C ASP A 157 19.47 -16.67 17.67
N LEU A 158 18.73 -17.07 16.61
CA LEU A 158 18.87 -18.38 15.98
C LEU A 158 19.88 -18.32 14.82
N ALA A 159 20.58 -19.43 14.62
CA ALA A 159 21.62 -19.49 13.60
C ALA A 159 21.03 -19.51 12.18
N PRO A 160 21.70 -18.89 11.17
CA PRO A 160 21.20 -18.83 9.80
C PRO A 160 20.90 -20.19 9.16
N HIS A 161 21.67 -21.24 9.49
CA HIS A 161 21.45 -22.59 8.96
C HIS A 161 20.16 -23.27 9.45
N GLN A 162 19.45 -22.66 10.43
CA GLN A 162 18.11 -23.07 10.86
C GLN A 162 17.01 -22.59 9.91
N LEU A 163 17.38 -21.76 8.91
CA LEU A 163 16.51 -21.46 7.78
C LEU A 163 16.80 -22.46 6.66
N HIS A 164 15.88 -23.40 6.45
CA HIS A 164 15.95 -24.40 5.42
C HIS A 164 15.24 -23.88 4.17
N ALA A 165 15.99 -23.46 3.18
CA ALA A 165 15.50 -23.08 1.89
C ALA A 165 15.44 -24.32 0.98
N ILE A 166 14.29 -24.57 0.37
CA ILE A 166 14.12 -25.65 -0.59
C ILE A 166 13.83 -25.03 -1.95
N THR A 167 14.72 -25.27 -2.92
CA THR A 167 14.44 -24.93 -4.31
C THR A 167 14.04 -26.19 -5.09
N MET A 168 12.98 -26.05 -5.88
CA MET A 168 12.39 -27.16 -6.63
C MET A 168 12.37 -26.83 -8.12
N PRO A 169 13.55 -26.91 -8.79
CA PRO A 169 13.62 -26.65 -10.21
C PRO A 169 12.80 -27.70 -11.00
N GLY A 170 12.09 -27.21 -12.01
CA GLY A 170 11.30 -28.00 -12.93
C GLY A 170 11.34 -27.43 -14.33
N PRO A 171 10.59 -27.97 -15.29
CA PRO A 171 10.66 -27.60 -16.71
C PRO A 171 10.43 -26.12 -16.99
N GLY A 172 9.67 -25.40 -16.11
CA GLY A 172 9.41 -23.97 -16.23
C GLY A 172 10.43 -23.05 -15.51
N THR A 173 11.44 -23.62 -14.86
CA THR A 173 12.39 -22.83 -14.06
C THR A 173 13.43 -22.16 -14.96
N SER A 174 13.53 -20.83 -14.92
CA SER A 174 14.57 -20.10 -15.64
C SER A 174 15.92 -20.23 -14.96
N SER A 175 17.01 -20.18 -15.75
CA SER A 175 18.37 -20.18 -15.20
C SER A 175 18.63 -19.00 -14.26
N GLY A 176 17.99 -17.84 -14.51
CA GLY A 176 18.11 -16.65 -13.68
C GLY A 176 17.49 -16.84 -12.30
N THR A 177 16.26 -17.35 -12.22
CA THR A 177 15.61 -17.59 -10.92
C THR A 177 16.33 -18.67 -10.12
N HIS A 178 16.78 -19.73 -10.77
CA HIS A 178 17.59 -20.77 -10.13
C HIS A 178 18.88 -20.18 -9.51
N SER A 179 19.64 -19.41 -10.28
CA SER A 179 20.86 -18.75 -9.78
C SER A 179 20.60 -17.80 -8.63
N ASN A 180 19.47 -17.06 -8.66
CA ASN A 180 19.11 -16.13 -7.61
C ASN A 180 18.82 -16.85 -6.28
N ALA A 181 18.14 -17.99 -6.32
CA ALA A 181 17.86 -18.78 -5.12
C ALA A 181 19.16 -19.25 -4.45
N HIS A 182 20.10 -19.78 -5.23
CA HIS A 182 21.40 -20.20 -4.72
C HIS A 182 22.24 -19.04 -4.17
N ALA A 183 22.32 -17.94 -4.90
CA ALA A 183 23.07 -16.76 -4.48
C ALA A 183 22.53 -16.20 -3.15
N LEU A 184 21.22 -16.11 -3.01
CA LEU A 184 20.57 -15.57 -1.82
C LEU A 184 20.80 -16.47 -0.60
N ALA A 185 20.56 -17.77 -0.71
CA ALA A 185 20.77 -18.71 0.39
C ALA A 185 22.24 -18.74 0.84
N THR A 186 23.19 -18.69 -0.12
CA THR A 186 24.63 -18.63 0.16
C THR A 186 24.99 -17.32 0.89
N ALA A 187 24.48 -16.18 0.45
CA ALA A 187 24.80 -14.88 1.01
C ALA A 187 24.44 -14.75 2.51
N VAL A 188 23.35 -15.41 2.93
CA VAL A 188 22.91 -15.39 4.34
C VAL A 188 23.30 -16.63 5.11
N GLN A 189 24.03 -17.58 4.50
CA GLN A 189 24.45 -18.84 5.11
C GLN A 189 23.29 -19.73 5.58
N ALA A 190 22.16 -19.66 4.87
CA ALA A 190 21.02 -20.55 5.11
C ALA A 190 21.32 -21.96 4.59
N HIS A 191 20.62 -22.96 5.13
CA HIS A 191 20.68 -24.29 4.58
C HIS A 191 19.84 -24.34 3.29
N LEU A 192 20.49 -24.68 2.15
CA LEU A 192 19.81 -24.83 0.86
C LEU A 192 19.75 -26.29 0.46
N GLU A 193 18.56 -26.76 0.11
CA GLU A 193 18.33 -28.06 -0.48
C GLU A 193 17.68 -27.89 -1.85
N GLU A 194 18.17 -28.62 -2.84
CA GLU A 194 17.59 -28.65 -4.19
C GLU A 194 16.91 -29.98 -4.44
N ILE A 195 15.61 -29.93 -4.77
CA ILE A 195 14.78 -31.09 -5.05
C ILE A 195 14.19 -30.92 -6.45
N PRO A 196 14.80 -31.48 -7.51
CA PRO A 196 14.24 -31.40 -8.86
C PRO A 196 12.88 -32.09 -8.93
N ILE A 197 11.91 -31.42 -9.56
CA ILE A 197 10.53 -31.92 -9.68
C ILE A 197 10.18 -32.37 -11.09
N ASP A 198 11.14 -32.47 -12.02
CA ASP A 198 10.90 -32.81 -13.41
C ASP A 198 10.14 -34.14 -13.55
N ALA A 199 10.61 -35.18 -12.88
CA ALA A 199 9.97 -36.51 -12.94
C ALA A 199 8.52 -36.51 -12.38
N ALA A 200 8.27 -35.71 -11.33
CA ALA A 200 6.93 -35.59 -10.77
C ALA A 200 5.99 -34.83 -11.72
N VAL A 201 6.49 -33.77 -12.37
CA VAL A 201 5.75 -33.01 -13.38
C VAL A 201 5.43 -33.87 -14.60
N GLU A 202 6.41 -34.61 -15.12
CA GLU A 202 6.22 -35.52 -16.27
C GLU A 202 5.16 -36.60 -15.97
N GLN A 203 5.21 -37.22 -14.79
CA GLN A 203 4.22 -38.20 -14.38
C GLN A 203 2.82 -37.55 -14.29
N HIS A 204 2.72 -36.34 -13.73
CA HIS A 204 1.45 -35.65 -13.60
C HIS A 204 0.84 -35.28 -14.97
N LEU A 205 1.67 -34.81 -15.91
CA LEU A 205 1.24 -34.49 -17.27
C LEU A 205 0.74 -35.76 -17.99
N ALA A 206 1.41 -36.91 -17.79
CA ALA A 206 0.99 -38.19 -18.34
C ALA A 206 -0.36 -38.62 -17.77
N ASP A 207 -0.57 -38.50 -16.45
CA ASP A 207 -1.83 -38.85 -15.79
C ASP A 207 -3.00 -38.01 -16.28
N LEU A 208 -2.74 -36.72 -16.55
CA LEU A 208 -3.71 -35.75 -17.09
C LEU A 208 -3.91 -35.91 -18.62
N GLN A 209 -3.13 -36.75 -19.30
CA GLN A 209 -3.07 -36.81 -20.77
C GLN A 209 -2.82 -35.48 -21.44
N HIS A 210 -2.03 -34.61 -20.79
CA HIS A 210 -1.70 -33.28 -21.26
C HIS A 210 -0.46 -33.30 -22.15
N GLY A 211 -0.49 -32.56 -23.27
CA GLY A 211 0.57 -32.61 -24.30
C GLY A 211 1.90 -31.94 -23.93
N GLY A 212 2.02 -31.42 -22.72
CA GLY A 212 3.26 -30.75 -22.25
C GLY A 212 3.41 -29.30 -22.65
N ASP A 213 2.43 -28.72 -23.34
CA ASP A 213 2.42 -27.27 -23.60
C ASP A 213 2.15 -26.53 -22.29
N PHE A 214 3.09 -25.68 -21.90
CA PHE A 214 2.94 -24.87 -20.71
C PHE A 214 1.93 -23.76 -20.97
N ASP A 215 0.73 -23.93 -20.48
CA ASP A 215 -0.25 -22.85 -20.41
C ASP A 215 -0.25 -22.18 -19.03
N VAL A 216 -0.91 -21.03 -18.93
CA VAL A 216 -0.95 -20.22 -17.70
C VAL A 216 -1.61 -20.97 -16.54
N CYS A 217 -2.45 -21.94 -16.79
CA CYS A 217 -3.15 -22.72 -15.75
C CYS A 217 -2.23 -23.69 -15.02
N LEU A 218 -1.21 -24.23 -15.68
CA LEU A 218 -0.23 -25.14 -15.07
C LEU A 218 0.78 -24.44 -14.16
N LEU A 219 0.92 -23.12 -14.28
CA LEU A 219 1.85 -22.34 -13.46
C LEU A 219 1.26 -21.95 -12.09
N TYR A 220 -0.04 -22.11 -11.89
CA TYR A 220 -0.75 -21.67 -10.68
C TYR A 220 -1.43 -22.82 -9.89
N THR A 221 -1.24 -24.04 -10.29
CA THR A 221 -1.66 -25.22 -9.52
C THR A 221 -0.50 -25.89 -8.83
#